data_ada55cfce9e3353032fb45792c1dde9b
#
_entry.id   ada55cfce9e3353032fb45792c1dde9b
#
_cell.length_a   1.000
_cell.length_b   1.000
_cell.length_c   1.000
_cell.angle_alpha   90.00
_cell.angle_beta   90.00
_cell.angle_gamma   90.00
#
_symmetry.space_group_name_H-M   'P 1'
#
loop_
_entity.id
_entity.type
_entity.pdbx_description
1 polymer ?
#
loop_
_entity_poly.entity_id
_entity_poly.type
_entity_poly.pdbx_seq_one_letter_code
_entity_poly.pdbx_strand_id
1 'polypeptide(L)'
;MSNAFLRLVGISEKKSYICGIMKKHKIMNDKHLLLGDEAVALGAIHAGLSGVYAYPGTPSTEITEFIQGHPLAAERNIHRQWSTNEKTAMEAALGMSYMGKRAMVCMKHVGMNVAADAFVNSAMTGTNGGLIVVAADDPSMHSSQNEQDSRFYGKFAMIPVFEPSSQQEAYDMMGYAFDYSERHKVPVLMRLVTRMAHSRAVVTTGEVREPNPMSFPSNPGDWVLMPIVARKRNETLIAQQADFLADAENSIYNRYTDGSDHSLGVIACGIAYNYLMEHFKDGCPFPVLKVSQYPLPVALVRRMAASCDTLLVLEDGQPVVEEMIRGVLDNGKTIKGRLTGEVPRTGELTPDNIIAALGLKDEEVYPPSELVVPRPPALCKGCGHRDMYAAVNEVLREYENSRVFSDIGCYTLGFLPPYRAIHSVVDMGASITMAKGAADAGQFPSVAVIGDSTFTHSGMTGLLDAVNENSNITIVISDNLTTGMTGGQDSAGTGRLEQICQGIGVAPEHIRVVVPLPKNMEEMKNIIREEIEYCGVSVIIPRRECIQTARRHSKQKKQ
;
A
#
# COMPACT_ATOMS: atom_id res chain seq x y z
N MET A 1 11.51 -40.77 54.99
CA MET A 1 11.66 -39.70 53.98
C MET A 1 11.57 -40.30 52.59
N SER A 2 10.42 -40.65 52.02
CA SER A 2 10.43 -41.08 50.62
C SER A 2 9.08 -41.02 49.87
N ASN A 3 7.95 -40.94 50.57
CA ASN A 3 6.66 -41.00 49.85
C ASN A 3 6.00 -39.62 49.58
N ALA A 4 6.55 -38.55 50.11
CA ALA A 4 6.06 -37.19 49.84
C ALA A 4 6.73 -36.55 48.63
N PHE A 5 7.97 -36.95 48.30
CA PHE A 5 8.74 -36.38 47.19
C PHE A 5 8.27 -36.91 45.81
N LEU A 6 7.87 -38.17 45.73
CA LEU A 6 7.37 -38.81 44.51
C LEU A 6 5.96 -38.34 44.11
N ARG A 7 5.14 -37.87 45.04
CA ARG A 7 3.83 -37.28 44.74
C ARG A 7 3.91 -35.84 44.19
N LEU A 8 4.93 -35.07 44.60
CA LEU A 8 5.13 -33.70 44.13
C LEU A 8 5.68 -33.65 42.69
N VAL A 9 6.55 -34.61 42.30
CA VAL A 9 7.11 -34.69 40.96
C VAL A 9 6.05 -35.16 39.95
N GLY A 10 5.21 -36.14 40.31
CA GLY A 10 4.15 -36.66 39.43
C GLY A 10 3.03 -35.64 39.15
N ILE A 11 2.77 -34.72 40.11
CA ILE A 11 1.78 -33.65 39.91
C ILE A 11 2.35 -32.53 39.04
N SER A 12 3.67 -32.27 39.12
CA SER A 12 4.36 -31.30 38.29
C SER A 12 4.39 -31.75 36.82
N GLU A 13 4.73 -33.01 36.53
CA GLU A 13 4.74 -33.56 35.18
C GLU A 13 3.35 -33.64 34.54
N LYS A 14 2.33 -34.05 35.31
CA LYS A 14 0.94 -34.04 34.83
C LYS A 14 0.40 -32.63 34.56
N LYS A 15 0.74 -31.63 35.39
CA LYS A 15 0.35 -30.23 35.14
C LYS A 15 1.08 -29.66 33.93
N SER A 16 2.35 -29.99 33.76
CA SER A 16 3.11 -29.58 32.58
C SER A 16 2.59 -30.26 31.29
N TYR A 17 2.25 -31.54 31.36
CA TYR A 17 1.67 -32.27 30.22
C TYR A 17 0.25 -31.81 29.88
N ILE A 18 -0.60 -31.56 30.88
CA ILE A 18 -1.95 -31.01 30.68
C ILE A 18 -1.85 -29.55 30.15
N CYS A 19 -0.92 -28.72 30.66
CA CYS A 19 -0.69 -27.38 30.16
C CYS A 19 -0.13 -27.40 28.70
N GLY A 20 0.72 -28.36 28.37
CA GLY A 20 1.22 -28.60 27.00
C GLY A 20 0.15 -29.11 26.03
N ILE A 21 -0.77 -29.96 26.50
CA ILE A 21 -1.90 -30.46 25.70
C ILE A 21 -2.97 -29.39 25.53
N MET A 22 -3.24 -28.57 26.58
CA MET A 22 -4.17 -27.45 26.45
C MET A 22 -3.66 -26.30 25.57
N LYS A 23 -2.33 -26.16 25.37
CA LYS A 23 -1.77 -25.22 24.39
C LYS A 23 -1.95 -25.66 22.94
N LYS A 24 -2.31 -26.94 22.66
CA LYS A 24 -2.42 -27.47 21.29
C LYS A 24 -3.78 -27.34 20.62
N HIS A 25 -4.84 -26.94 21.33
CA HIS A 25 -6.18 -26.78 20.74
C HIS A 25 -6.90 -25.57 21.35
N LYS A 26 -6.45 -24.36 21.05
CA LYS A 26 -7.26 -23.17 21.31
C LYS A 26 -7.92 -22.80 19.99
N ILE A 27 -9.09 -23.36 19.71
CA ILE A 27 -10.03 -22.77 18.75
C ILE A 27 -10.45 -21.44 19.39
N MET A 28 -9.85 -20.35 18.93
CA MET A 28 -10.19 -19.01 19.43
C MET A 28 -11.27 -18.45 18.52
N ASN A 29 -12.54 -18.62 18.87
CA ASN A 29 -13.64 -17.83 18.33
C ASN A 29 -13.72 -16.48 19.08
N ASP A 30 -12.58 -15.82 19.26
CA ASP A 30 -12.53 -14.53 19.94
C ASP A 30 -13.01 -13.43 18.97
N LYS A 31 -13.75 -12.47 19.50
CA LYS A 31 -14.24 -11.32 18.74
C LYS A 31 -13.37 -10.10 19.01
N HIS A 32 -12.89 -9.50 17.95
CA HIS A 32 -12.05 -8.31 17.98
C HIS A 32 -12.68 -7.19 17.16
N LEU A 33 -12.60 -5.96 17.64
CA LEU A 33 -12.97 -4.78 16.88
C LEU A 33 -11.73 -4.30 16.11
N LEU A 34 -11.67 -4.59 14.81
CA LEU A 34 -10.48 -4.38 13.97
C LEU A 34 -10.75 -3.40 12.83
N LEU A 35 -9.73 -2.64 12.45
CA LEU A 35 -9.64 -2.01 11.13
C LEU A 35 -9.54 -3.10 10.05
N GLY A 36 -9.84 -2.76 8.79
CA GLY A 36 -9.59 -3.67 7.67
C GLY A 36 -8.12 -4.08 7.56
N ASP A 37 -7.21 -3.15 7.73
CA ASP A 37 -5.76 -3.41 7.77
C ASP A 37 -5.36 -4.33 8.91
N GLU A 38 -5.91 -4.11 10.12
CA GLU A 38 -5.69 -4.97 11.27
C GLU A 38 -6.26 -6.38 11.05
N ALA A 39 -7.39 -6.50 10.33
CA ALA A 39 -8.01 -7.78 9.99
C ALA A 39 -7.15 -8.58 8.99
N VAL A 40 -6.62 -7.93 7.94
CA VAL A 40 -5.64 -8.52 7.01
C VAL A 40 -4.40 -8.98 7.75
N ALA A 41 -3.84 -8.14 8.62
CA ALA A 41 -2.64 -8.43 9.38
C ALA A 41 -2.85 -9.64 10.31
N LEU A 42 -3.95 -9.67 11.08
CA LEU A 42 -4.27 -10.77 11.98
C LEU A 42 -4.57 -12.06 11.22
N GLY A 43 -5.31 -11.96 10.10
CA GLY A 43 -5.59 -13.08 9.21
C GLY A 43 -4.31 -13.71 8.65
N ALA A 44 -3.34 -12.90 8.24
CA ALA A 44 -2.03 -13.35 7.77
C ALA A 44 -1.23 -14.06 8.89
N ILE A 45 -1.17 -13.48 10.09
CA ILE A 45 -0.50 -14.10 11.25
C ILE A 45 -1.12 -15.47 11.56
N HIS A 46 -2.46 -15.53 11.61
CA HIS A 46 -3.20 -16.78 11.90
C HIS A 46 -3.06 -17.81 10.77
N ALA A 47 -2.86 -17.35 9.54
CA ALA A 47 -2.59 -18.22 8.40
C ALA A 47 -1.14 -18.71 8.32
N GLY A 48 -0.30 -18.51 9.34
CA GLY A 48 1.08 -19.03 9.37
C GLY A 48 2.07 -18.19 8.56
N LEU A 49 1.89 -16.86 8.54
CA LEU A 49 2.83 -15.90 7.95
C LEU A 49 4.25 -16.10 8.51
N SER A 50 5.26 -16.02 7.65
CA SER A 50 6.68 -16.05 8.04
C SER A 50 7.36 -14.69 7.88
N GLY A 51 6.83 -13.82 7.02
CA GLY A 51 7.37 -12.47 6.86
C GLY A 51 6.45 -11.51 6.14
N VAL A 52 6.41 -10.26 6.62
CA VAL A 52 5.84 -9.11 5.94
C VAL A 52 6.95 -8.13 5.58
N TYR A 53 6.88 -7.62 4.37
CA TYR A 53 7.77 -6.61 3.81
C TYR A 53 6.94 -5.44 3.31
N ALA A 54 7.35 -4.24 3.60
CA ALA A 54 6.60 -3.04 3.21
C ALA A 54 7.48 -1.81 3.14
N TYR A 55 7.07 -0.83 2.36
CA TYR A 55 7.46 0.56 2.51
C TYR A 55 6.26 1.35 3.04
N PRO A 56 6.44 2.29 4.00
CA PRO A 56 5.33 3.02 4.58
C PRO A 56 4.54 3.84 3.56
N GLY A 57 3.23 3.58 3.45
CA GLY A 57 2.35 4.26 2.50
C GLY A 57 0.88 4.13 2.91
N THR A 58 0.24 5.22 3.34
CA THR A 58 -1.19 5.24 3.69
C THR A 58 -2.04 5.03 2.41
N PRO A 59 -3.00 4.08 2.39
CA PRO A 59 -3.66 3.46 3.54
C PRO A 59 -3.23 2.01 3.86
N SER A 60 -2.00 1.58 3.68
CA SER A 60 -1.52 0.21 3.95
C SER A 60 -0.53 0.09 5.13
N THR A 61 -0.13 1.21 5.72
CA THR A 61 0.91 1.26 6.75
C THR A 61 0.53 0.45 7.98
N GLU A 62 -0.73 0.54 8.40
CA GLU A 62 -1.28 -0.06 9.62
C GLU A 62 -1.21 -1.59 9.60
N ILE A 63 -1.18 -2.24 8.42
CA ILE A 63 -1.01 -3.70 8.29
C ILE A 63 0.33 -4.11 8.91
N THR A 64 1.40 -3.48 8.50
CA THR A 64 2.76 -3.82 8.97
C THR A 64 2.95 -3.39 10.42
N GLU A 65 2.46 -2.22 10.82
CA GLU A 65 2.52 -1.74 12.21
C GLU A 65 1.80 -2.69 13.18
N PHE A 66 0.64 -3.20 12.79
CA PHE A 66 -0.09 -4.19 13.60
C PHE A 66 0.74 -5.47 13.79
N ILE A 67 1.35 -5.99 12.71
CA ILE A 67 2.20 -7.20 12.79
C ILE A 67 3.43 -6.92 13.66
N GLN A 68 4.06 -5.74 13.56
CA GLN A 68 5.20 -5.35 14.38
C GLN A 68 4.88 -5.37 15.87
N GLY A 69 3.68 -4.93 16.26
CA GLY A 69 3.22 -4.90 17.64
C GLY A 69 2.62 -6.21 18.16
N HIS A 70 2.35 -7.20 17.31
CA HIS A 70 1.59 -8.39 17.69
C HIS A 70 2.44 -9.44 18.45
N PRO A 71 2.01 -9.92 19.64
CA PRO A 71 2.79 -10.86 20.46
C PRO A 71 3.16 -12.15 19.72
N LEU A 72 2.22 -12.75 18.96
CA LEU A 72 2.45 -13.99 18.22
C LEU A 72 3.47 -13.78 17.09
N ALA A 73 3.54 -12.59 16.50
CA ALA A 73 4.54 -12.27 15.50
C ALA A 73 5.95 -12.22 16.10
N ALA A 74 6.07 -11.74 17.34
CA ALA A 74 7.33 -11.77 18.10
C ALA A 74 7.70 -13.20 18.51
N GLU A 75 6.76 -13.97 19.05
CA GLU A 75 6.96 -15.37 19.49
C GLU A 75 7.45 -16.27 18.34
N ARG A 76 6.89 -16.08 17.13
CA ARG A 76 7.20 -16.87 15.94
C ARG A 76 8.36 -16.33 15.11
N ASN A 77 8.99 -15.23 15.55
CA ASN A 77 10.04 -14.54 14.80
C ASN A 77 9.62 -14.19 13.35
N ILE A 78 8.36 -13.77 13.16
CA ILE A 78 7.89 -13.30 11.85
C ILE A 78 8.76 -12.09 11.45
N HIS A 79 9.35 -12.12 10.25
CA HIS A 79 10.03 -10.96 9.70
C HIS A 79 9.03 -9.81 9.51
N ARG A 80 9.34 -8.59 10.01
CA ARG A 80 8.42 -7.45 10.04
C ARG A 80 9.14 -6.10 10.03
N GLN A 81 10.08 -5.98 9.11
CA GLN A 81 10.87 -4.75 8.97
C GLN A 81 10.44 -3.95 7.76
N TRP A 82 10.59 -2.63 7.87
CA TRP A 82 10.40 -1.73 6.75
C TRP A 82 11.53 -1.91 5.73
N SER A 83 11.16 -1.96 4.46
CA SER A 83 12.08 -1.97 3.33
C SER A 83 12.42 -0.55 2.89
N THR A 84 13.47 -0.38 2.10
CA THR A 84 13.87 0.94 1.58
C THR A 84 12.95 1.46 0.48
N ASN A 85 12.30 0.55 -0.27
CA ASN A 85 11.23 0.84 -1.22
C ASN A 85 10.40 -0.42 -1.50
N GLU A 86 9.35 -0.27 -2.30
CA GLU A 86 8.41 -1.36 -2.61
C GLU A 86 9.02 -2.41 -3.53
N LYS A 87 9.97 -2.04 -4.41
CA LYS A 87 10.69 -3.00 -5.26
C LYS A 87 11.49 -3.97 -4.40
N THR A 88 12.30 -3.45 -3.46
CA THR A 88 13.10 -4.28 -2.55
C THR A 88 12.21 -5.11 -1.61
N ALA A 89 11.07 -4.57 -1.18
CA ALA A 89 10.07 -5.31 -0.41
C ALA A 89 9.52 -6.51 -1.19
N MET A 90 9.13 -6.30 -2.45
CA MET A 90 8.58 -7.34 -3.32
C MET A 90 9.60 -8.44 -3.62
N GLU A 91 10.85 -8.07 -3.93
CA GLU A 91 11.94 -9.00 -4.19
C GLU A 91 12.27 -9.86 -2.96
N ALA A 92 12.31 -9.25 -1.77
CA ALA A 92 12.57 -9.98 -0.53
C ALA A 92 11.43 -10.95 -0.16
N ALA A 93 10.17 -10.54 -0.34
CA ALA A 93 9.01 -11.39 -0.13
C ALA A 93 9.01 -12.59 -1.10
N LEU A 94 9.35 -12.36 -2.37
CA LEU A 94 9.49 -13.42 -3.36
C LEU A 94 10.61 -14.40 -2.98
N GLY A 95 11.76 -13.89 -2.53
CA GLY A 95 12.86 -14.71 -2.03
C GLY A 95 12.44 -15.59 -0.84
N MET A 96 11.66 -15.07 0.10
CA MET A 96 11.09 -15.84 1.21
C MET A 96 10.12 -16.92 0.72
N SER A 97 9.26 -16.59 -0.24
CA SER A 97 8.34 -17.54 -0.87
C SER A 97 9.08 -18.68 -1.57
N TYR A 98 10.20 -18.40 -2.23
CA TYR A 98 11.04 -19.44 -2.86
C TYR A 98 11.53 -20.48 -1.85
N MET A 99 11.73 -20.08 -0.61
CA MET A 99 12.10 -21.00 0.48
C MET A 99 10.91 -21.78 1.06
N GLY A 100 9.74 -21.77 0.42
CA GLY A 100 8.54 -22.48 0.86
C GLY A 100 7.76 -21.79 1.98
N LYS A 101 8.19 -20.60 2.40
CA LYS A 101 7.58 -19.82 3.48
C LYS A 101 6.45 -18.94 2.95
N ARG A 102 5.42 -18.69 3.78
CA ARG A 102 4.37 -17.71 3.47
C ARG A 102 4.88 -16.30 3.69
N ALA A 103 4.85 -15.51 2.64
CA ALA A 103 5.29 -14.12 2.64
C ALA A 103 4.18 -13.18 2.18
N MET A 104 4.20 -11.97 2.73
CA MET A 104 3.29 -10.90 2.35
C MET A 104 4.09 -9.63 2.07
N VAL A 105 3.70 -8.89 1.05
CA VAL A 105 4.19 -7.53 0.81
C VAL A 105 3.02 -6.55 0.82
N CYS A 106 3.17 -5.43 1.52
CA CYS A 106 2.12 -4.43 1.64
C CYS A 106 2.59 -3.10 1.08
N MET A 107 1.74 -2.48 0.28
CA MET A 107 2.04 -1.19 -0.32
C MET A 107 0.77 -0.42 -0.70
N LYS A 108 0.92 0.89 -0.80
CA LYS A 108 -0.06 1.77 -1.43
C LYS A 108 -0.08 1.51 -2.95
N HIS A 109 -1.18 1.87 -3.63
CA HIS A 109 -1.32 1.65 -5.09
C HIS A 109 -0.16 2.22 -5.91
N VAL A 110 0.39 3.40 -5.56
CA VAL A 110 1.56 3.95 -6.26
C VAL A 110 2.82 3.13 -6.05
N GLY A 111 2.93 2.40 -4.93
CA GLY A 111 4.01 1.45 -4.68
C GLY A 111 3.99 0.26 -5.64
N MET A 112 2.81 -0.10 -6.18
CA MET A 112 2.71 -1.09 -7.24
C MET A 112 3.47 -0.68 -8.50
N ASN A 113 3.53 0.63 -8.80
CA ASN A 113 4.32 1.13 -9.93
C ASN A 113 5.83 0.89 -9.70
N VAL A 114 6.30 1.08 -8.46
CA VAL A 114 7.71 0.87 -8.07
C VAL A 114 8.06 -0.62 -8.08
N ALA A 115 7.14 -1.47 -7.62
CA ALA A 115 7.32 -2.92 -7.54
C ALA A 115 6.96 -3.66 -8.84
N ALA A 116 6.43 -2.98 -9.87
CA ALA A 116 5.77 -3.57 -11.03
C ALA A 116 6.62 -4.63 -11.74
N ASP A 117 7.90 -4.37 -11.97
CA ASP A 117 8.78 -5.33 -12.66
C ASP A 117 8.92 -6.63 -11.84
N ALA A 118 9.25 -6.53 -10.55
CA ALA A 118 9.35 -7.69 -9.68
C ALA A 118 8.00 -8.42 -9.52
N PHE A 119 6.89 -7.67 -9.46
CA PHE A 119 5.54 -8.21 -9.37
C PHE A 119 5.15 -9.02 -10.61
N VAL A 120 5.30 -8.46 -11.80
CA VAL A 120 4.96 -9.14 -13.06
C VAL A 120 5.86 -10.36 -13.28
N ASN A 121 7.16 -10.23 -13.00
CA ASN A 121 8.09 -11.36 -13.10
C ASN A 121 7.79 -12.45 -12.09
N SER A 122 7.25 -12.14 -10.91
CA SER A 122 6.84 -13.16 -9.92
C SER A 122 5.69 -14.04 -10.41
N ALA A 123 4.79 -13.52 -11.25
CA ALA A 123 3.77 -14.32 -11.93
C ALA A 123 4.37 -15.31 -12.92
N MET A 124 5.44 -14.88 -13.61
CA MET A 124 6.15 -15.73 -14.57
C MET A 124 7.03 -16.80 -13.90
N THR A 125 7.79 -16.43 -12.85
CA THR A 125 8.61 -17.41 -12.11
C THR A 125 7.75 -18.36 -11.29
N GLY A 126 6.60 -17.86 -10.85
CA GLY A 126 5.75 -18.53 -9.87
C GLY A 126 6.30 -18.42 -8.45
N THR A 127 5.63 -19.11 -7.54
CA THR A 127 5.92 -19.14 -6.10
C THR A 127 6.17 -20.56 -5.62
N ASN A 128 6.79 -20.72 -4.44
CA ASN A 128 6.90 -22.02 -3.76
C ASN A 128 6.05 -22.05 -2.48
N GLY A 129 6.31 -21.18 -1.52
CA GLY A 129 5.38 -20.85 -0.45
C GLY A 129 4.40 -19.75 -0.91
N GLY A 130 3.30 -19.58 -0.19
CA GLY A 130 2.29 -18.59 -0.54
C GLY A 130 2.83 -17.16 -0.53
N LEU A 131 2.51 -16.39 -1.56
CA LEU A 131 2.88 -14.99 -1.70
C LEU A 131 1.64 -14.13 -1.94
N ILE A 132 1.36 -13.22 -1.03
CA ILE A 132 0.27 -12.25 -1.15
C ILE A 132 0.86 -10.85 -1.29
N VAL A 133 0.42 -10.15 -2.33
CA VAL A 133 0.70 -8.72 -2.54
C VAL A 133 -0.54 -7.94 -2.14
N VAL A 134 -0.47 -7.16 -1.07
CA VAL A 134 -1.56 -6.31 -0.62
C VAL A 134 -1.33 -4.91 -1.19
N ALA A 135 -2.23 -4.48 -2.07
CA ALA A 135 -2.25 -3.13 -2.62
C ALA A 135 -3.46 -2.36 -2.06
N ALA A 136 -3.19 -1.24 -1.40
CA ALA A 136 -4.23 -0.38 -0.87
C ALA A 136 -4.44 0.83 -1.78
N ASP A 137 -5.59 0.83 -2.47
CA ASP A 137 -6.02 1.90 -3.35
C ASP A 137 -6.64 3.05 -2.54
N ASP A 138 -6.53 4.26 -3.06
CA ASP A 138 -7.05 5.47 -2.41
C ASP A 138 -8.00 6.24 -3.35
N PRO A 139 -9.21 5.67 -3.61
CA PRO A 139 -10.23 6.37 -4.37
C PRO A 139 -10.51 7.74 -3.77
N SER A 140 -10.71 8.75 -4.65
CA SER A 140 -10.83 10.15 -4.23
C SER A 140 -9.56 10.80 -3.67
N MET A 141 -8.43 10.11 -3.66
CA MET A 141 -7.10 10.69 -3.34
C MET A 141 -7.05 11.40 -1.98
N HIS A 142 -7.53 10.74 -0.90
CA HIS A 142 -7.49 11.30 0.45
C HIS A 142 -6.07 11.61 0.94
N SER A 143 -5.08 10.79 0.52
CA SER A 143 -3.67 10.98 0.85
C SER A 143 -2.73 10.69 -0.33
N SER A 144 -3.24 10.72 -1.56
CA SER A 144 -2.51 10.30 -2.77
C SER A 144 -2.43 11.40 -3.81
N GLN A 145 -1.40 11.35 -4.65
CA GLN A 145 -1.18 12.29 -5.75
C GLN A 145 -1.97 11.94 -7.01
N ASN A 146 -2.49 10.72 -7.12
CA ASN A 146 -3.34 10.28 -8.20
C ASN A 146 -4.29 9.16 -7.73
N GLU A 147 -5.26 8.81 -8.56
CA GLU A 147 -6.15 7.67 -8.36
C GLU A 147 -5.74 6.55 -9.33
N GLN A 148 -5.47 5.36 -8.79
CA GLN A 148 -5.18 4.16 -9.55
C GLN A 148 -6.06 3.02 -9.05
N ASP A 149 -6.23 2.00 -9.89
CA ASP A 149 -6.97 0.79 -9.54
C ASP A 149 -6.06 -0.42 -9.72
N SER A 150 -5.70 -1.04 -8.60
CA SER A 150 -4.74 -2.15 -8.59
C SER A 150 -5.25 -3.42 -9.26
N ARG A 151 -6.56 -3.54 -9.54
CA ARG A 151 -7.13 -4.66 -10.33
C ARG A 151 -6.54 -4.74 -11.73
N PHE A 152 -6.14 -3.60 -12.32
CA PHE A 152 -5.42 -3.58 -13.61
C PHE A 152 -4.08 -4.30 -13.54
N TYR A 153 -3.35 -4.20 -12.42
CA TYR A 153 -2.09 -4.93 -12.23
C TYR A 153 -2.31 -6.44 -12.18
N GLY A 154 -3.36 -6.90 -11.49
CA GLY A 154 -3.72 -8.31 -11.48
C GLY A 154 -4.06 -8.84 -12.87
N LYS A 155 -4.86 -8.07 -13.64
CA LYS A 155 -5.17 -8.39 -15.04
C LYS A 155 -3.93 -8.38 -15.93
N PHE A 156 -3.06 -7.39 -15.80
CA PHE A 156 -1.83 -7.25 -16.57
C PHE A 156 -0.85 -8.41 -16.30
N ALA A 157 -0.68 -8.79 -15.02
CA ALA A 157 0.17 -9.90 -14.63
C ALA A 157 -0.52 -11.28 -14.82
N MET A 158 -1.79 -11.31 -15.22
CA MET A 158 -2.60 -12.54 -15.42
C MET A 158 -2.70 -13.41 -14.15
N ILE A 159 -2.83 -12.78 -12.98
CA ILE A 159 -2.95 -13.46 -11.68
C ILE A 159 -4.30 -13.17 -11.01
N PRO A 160 -4.71 -14.04 -10.06
CA PRO A 160 -5.93 -13.81 -9.29
C PRO A 160 -5.86 -12.55 -8.42
N VAL A 161 -6.99 -11.85 -8.32
CA VAL A 161 -7.17 -10.70 -7.43
C VAL A 161 -8.29 -11.00 -6.44
N PHE A 162 -8.07 -10.67 -5.18
CA PHE A 162 -9.06 -10.72 -4.11
C PHE A 162 -9.39 -9.31 -3.63
N GLU A 163 -10.67 -9.02 -3.46
CA GLU A 163 -11.18 -7.72 -3.05
C GLU A 163 -12.26 -7.91 -1.98
N PRO A 164 -11.90 -7.94 -0.68
CA PRO A 164 -12.84 -8.24 0.39
C PRO A 164 -13.94 -7.17 0.51
N SER A 165 -15.15 -7.60 0.87
CA SER A 165 -16.30 -6.71 1.07
C SER A 165 -16.47 -6.25 2.52
N SER A 166 -15.81 -6.90 3.48
CA SER A 166 -15.88 -6.58 4.90
C SER A 166 -14.60 -6.97 5.64
N GLN A 167 -14.43 -6.50 6.87
CA GLN A 167 -13.29 -6.83 7.72
C GLN A 167 -13.23 -8.32 8.05
N GLN A 168 -14.39 -8.98 8.25
CA GLN A 168 -14.41 -10.43 8.43
C GLN A 168 -13.89 -11.15 7.18
N GLU A 169 -14.34 -10.73 6.02
CA GLU A 169 -13.90 -11.32 4.76
C GLU A 169 -12.41 -11.05 4.50
N ALA A 170 -11.92 -9.85 4.84
CA ALA A 170 -10.50 -9.52 4.75
C ALA A 170 -9.64 -10.45 5.62
N TYR A 171 -10.08 -10.78 6.84
CA TYR A 171 -9.44 -11.75 7.71
C TYR A 171 -9.46 -13.17 7.12
N ASP A 172 -10.65 -13.64 6.70
CA ASP A 172 -10.84 -15.02 6.22
C ASP A 172 -10.11 -15.28 4.90
N MET A 173 -10.08 -14.29 4.01
CA MET A 173 -9.41 -14.37 2.72
C MET A 173 -7.91 -14.57 2.84
N MET A 174 -7.24 -14.14 3.93
CA MET A 174 -5.79 -14.29 4.04
C MET A 174 -5.37 -15.76 4.04
N GLY A 175 -6.06 -16.61 4.81
CA GLY A 175 -5.80 -18.05 4.81
C GLY A 175 -6.08 -18.69 3.46
N TYR A 176 -7.20 -18.33 2.84
CA TYR A 176 -7.58 -18.82 1.53
C TYR A 176 -6.59 -18.37 0.44
N ALA A 177 -6.15 -17.13 0.45
CA ALA A 177 -5.23 -16.56 -0.53
C ALA A 177 -3.84 -17.21 -0.47
N PHE A 178 -3.33 -17.50 0.73
CA PHE A 178 -2.08 -18.27 0.87
C PHE A 178 -2.21 -19.68 0.32
N ASP A 179 -3.28 -20.40 0.68
CA ASP A 179 -3.55 -21.75 0.17
C ASP A 179 -3.74 -21.74 -1.35
N TYR A 180 -4.38 -20.69 -1.89
CA TYR A 180 -4.57 -20.48 -3.32
C TYR A 180 -3.24 -20.25 -4.05
N SER A 181 -2.41 -19.37 -3.52
CA SER A 181 -1.06 -19.09 -4.06
C SER A 181 -0.20 -20.35 -4.08
N GLU A 182 -0.22 -21.14 -3.00
CA GLU A 182 0.53 -22.40 -2.89
C GLU A 182 0.03 -23.47 -3.85
N ARG A 183 -1.29 -23.58 -4.06
CA ARG A 183 -1.92 -24.54 -4.97
C ARG A 183 -1.59 -24.25 -6.43
N HIS A 184 -1.72 -23.01 -6.84
CA HIS A 184 -1.53 -22.58 -8.22
C HIS A 184 -0.11 -22.15 -8.56
N LYS A 185 0.75 -22.01 -7.55
CA LYS A 185 2.14 -21.55 -7.71
C LYS A 185 2.26 -20.18 -8.38
N VAL A 186 1.39 -19.26 -8.02
CA VAL A 186 1.40 -17.87 -8.50
C VAL A 186 1.21 -16.92 -7.32
N PRO A 187 1.70 -15.68 -7.38
CA PRO A 187 1.33 -14.68 -6.39
C PRO A 187 -0.17 -14.36 -6.49
N VAL A 188 -0.72 -13.82 -5.40
CA VAL A 188 -2.10 -13.34 -5.34
C VAL A 188 -2.07 -11.85 -5.02
N LEU A 189 -2.85 -11.05 -5.72
CA LEU A 189 -3.07 -9.66 -5.40
C LEU A 189 -4.30 -9.52 -4.49
N MET A 190 -4.12 -8.93 -3.31
CA MET A 190 -5.20 -8.52 -2.40
C MET A 190 -5.39 -7.01 -2.53
N ARG A 191 -6.56 -6.59 -3.01
CA ARG A 191 -6.91 -5.18 -3.15
C ARG A 191 -7.71 -4.71 -1.94
N LEU A 192 -7.27 -3.65 -1.31
CA LEU A 192 -8.05 -2.89 -0.32
C LEU A 192 -8.33 -1.49 -0.89
N VAL A 193 -9.34 -0.83 -0.36
CA VAL A 193 -9.59 0.60 -0.57
C VAL A 193 -9.57 1.32 0.77
N THR A 194 -9.30 2.62 0.77
CA THR A 194 -9.14 3.43 1.99
C THR A 194 -10.25 3.21 3.02
N ARG A 195 -11.50 3.13 2.59
CA ARG A 195 -12.63 2.89 3.49
C ARG A 195 -12.60 1.50 4.11
N MET A 196 -12.24 0.48 3.34
CA MET A 196 -12.05 -0.87 3.88
C MET A 196 -10.89 -0.88 4.89
N ALA A 197 -9.75 -0.30 4.53
CA ALA A 197 -8.55 -0.26 5.36
C ALA A 197 -8.81 0.37 6.73
N HIS A 198 -9.51 1.51 6.76
CA HIS A 198 -9.62 2.37 7.94
C HIS A 198 -10.98 2.33 8.66
N SER A 199 -11.98 1.59 8.16
CA SER A 199 -13.22 1.36 8.92
C SER A 199 -13.09 0.17 9.87
N ARG A 200 -13.88 0.17 10.95
CA ARG A 200 -13.83 -0.87 11.98
C ARG A 200 -15.07 -1.75 11.97
N ALA A 201 -14.88 -3.04 12.14
CA ALA A 201 -15.96 -3.99 12.40
C ALA A 201 -15.52 -5.08 13.37
N VAL A 202 -16.49 -5.82 13.88
CA VAL A 202 -16.22 -6.99 14.71
C VAL A 202 -15.81 -8.15 13.82
N VAL A 203 -14.63 -8.69 14.06
CA VAL A 203 -14.06 -9.86 13.38
C VAL A 203 -14.00 -11.02 14.37
N THR A 204 -14.52 -12.17 13.97
CA THR A 204 -14.41 -13.43 14.69
C THR A 204 -13.20 -14.19 14.16
N THR A 205 -12.26 -14.52 15.03
CA THR A 205 -11.03 -15.21 14.63
C THR A 205 -11.21 -16.72 14.56
N GLY A 206 -10.47 -17.36 13.66
CA GLY A 206 -10.45 -18.81 13.46
C GLY A 206 -9.20 -19.47 14.06
N GLU A 207 -8.88 -20.67 13.54
CA GLU A 207 -7.73 -21.45 13.94
C GLU A 207 -6.40 -20.77 13.55
N VAL A 208 -5.41 -20.86 14.43
CA VAL A 208 -4.06 -20.34 14.19
C VAL A 208 -3.18 -21.45 13.64
N ARG A 209 -2.77 -21.33 12.39
CA ARG A 209 -1.92 -22.31 11.69
C ARG A 209 -0.45 -22.07 12.02
N GLU A 210 0.33 -23.16 12.01
CA GLU A 210 1.79 -23.06 12.13
C GLU A 210 2.41 -22.57 10.81
N PRO A 211 3.54 -21.83 10.87
CA PRO A 211 4.29 -21.46 9.68
C PRO A 211 4.78 -22.68 8.90
N ASN A 212 4.79 -22.61 7.58
CA ASN A 212 5.33 -23.66 6.74
C ASN A 212 6.78 -23.98 7.11
N PRO A 213 7.22 -25.25 7.04
CA PRO A 213 8.63 -25.59 7.09
C PRO A 213 9.34 -25.03 5.86
N MET A 214 10.66 -24.83 5.96
CA MET A 214 11.46 -24.48 4.80
C MET A 214 11.48 -25.66 3.81
N SER A 215 11.26 -25.35 2.53
CA SER A 215 11.24 -26.35 1.46
C SER A 215 11.78 -25.77 0.16
N PHE A 216 12.35 -26.64 -0.66
CA PHE A 216 12.91 -26.30 -1.96
C PHE A 216 12.17 -27.05 -3.06
N PRO A 217 11.90 -26.44 -4.21
CA PRO A 217 11.30 -27.15 -5.34
C PRO A 217 12.31 -28.16 -5.93
N SER A 218 11.76 -29.17 -6.60
CA SER A 218 12.56 -30.16 -7.30
C SER A 218 13.30 -29.58 -8.51
N ASN A 219 12.80 -28.49 -9.09
CA ASN A 219 13.41 -27.84 -10.25
C ASN A 219 13.51 -26.32 -10.04
N PRO A 220 14.58 -25.81 -9.40
CA PRO A 220 14.78 -24.37 -9.20
C PRO A 220 15.06 -23.61 -10.52
N GLY A 221 15.30 -24.29 -11.62
CA GLY A 221 15.52 -23.69 -12.94
C GLY A 221 14.31 -22.91 -13.45
N ASP A 222 13.11 -23.21 -12.97
CA ASP A 222 11.87 -22.47 -13.32
C ASP A 222 11.89 -21.02 -12.84
N TRP A 223 12.72 -20.66 -11.88
CA TRP A 223 12.90 -19.29 -11.39
C TRP A 223 13.89 -18.45 -12.20
N VAL A 224 14.54 -19.06 -13.21
CA VAL A 224 15.54 -18.40 -14.05
C VAL A 224 14.89 -17.98 -15.36
N LEU A 225 14.47 -16.71 -15.47
CA LEU A 225 13.75 -16.19 -16.64
C LEU A 225 14.68 -15.93 -17.85
N MET A 226 15.43 -16.94 -18.26
CA MET A 226 16.04 -16.92 -19.60
C MET A 226 14.96 -17.12 -20.68
N PRO A 227 15.12 -16.60 -21.89
CA PRO A 227 14.07 -16.63 -22.93
C PRO A 227 13.42 -18.01 -23.16
N ILE A 228 14.20 -19.09 -23.07
CA ILE A 228 13.67 -20.44 -23.24
C ILE A 228 12.77 -20.87 -22.08
N VAL A 229 13.13 -20.50 -20.85
CA VAL A 229 12.34 -20.80 -19.65
C VAL A 229 11.12 -19.89 -19.61
N ALA A 230 11.30 -18.59 -19.88
CA ALA A 230 10.23 -17.59 -19.87
C ALA A 230 9.09 -17.96 -20.82
N ARG A 231 9.39 -18.46 -22.03
CA ARG A 231 8.36 -18.92 -22.98
C ARG A 231 7.51 -20.05 -22.39
N LYS A 232 8.16 -21.07 -21.81
CA LYS A 232 7.48 -22.20 -21.17
C LYS A 232 6.63 -21.75 -19.97
N ARG A 233 7.16 -20.86 -19.14
CA ARG A 233 6.42 -20.29 -18.00
C ARG A 233 5.20 -19.48 -18.43
N ASN A 234 5.34 -18.69 -19.51
CA ASN A 234 4.23 -17.97 -20.09
C ASN A 234 3.13 -18.91 -20.60
N GLU A 235 3.48 -19.99 -21.30
CA GLU A 235 2.52 -21.03 -21.74
C GLU A 235 1.78 -21.62 -20.53
N THR A 236 2.49 -21.93 -19.45
CA THR A 236 1.90 -22.42 -18.20
C THR A 236 0.92 -21.43 -17.60
N LEU A 237 1.31 -20.15 -17.48
CA LEU A 237 0.46 -19.09 -16.92
C LEU A 237 -0.79 -18.85 -17.78
N ILE A 238 -0.66 -18.92 -19.11
CA ILE A 238 -1.81 -18.83 -20.03
C ILE A 238 -2.76 -20.03 -19.83
N ALA A 239 -2.24 -21.24 -19.70
CA ALA A 239 -3.06 -22.43 -19.47
C ALA A 239 -3.83 -22.36 -18.15
N GLN A 240 -3.24 -21.80 -17.10
CA GLN A 240 -3.87 -21.62 -15.78
C GLN A 240 -5.04 -20.63 -15.77
N GLN A 241 -5.21 -19.80 -16.81
CA GLN A 241 -6.31 -18.82 -16.84
C GLN A 241 -7.69 -19.47 -16.78
N ALA A 242 -7.83 -20.67 -17.36
CA ALA A 242 -9.08 -21.44 -17.29
C ALA A 242 -9.39 -21.92 -15.86
N ASP A 243 -8.37 -22.33 -15.13
CA ASP A 243 -8.51 -22.77 -13.73
C ASP A 243 -8.86 -21.55 -12.83
N PHE A 244 -8.22 -20.41 -13.03
CA PHE A 244 -8.53 -19.19 -12.27
C PHE A 244 -9.98 -18.73 -12.51
N LEU A 245 -10.46 -18.81 -13.75
CA LEU A 245 -11.84 -18.49 -14.06
C LEU A 245 -12.82 -19.48 -13.39
N ALA A 246 -12.56 -20.79 -13.50
CA ALA A 246 -13.39 -21.80 -12.87
C ALA A 246 -13.42 -21.64 -11.33
N ASP A 247 -12.29 -21.33 -10.71
CA ASP A 247 -12.19 -21.06 -9.28
C ASP A 247 -13.01 -19.81 -8.90
N ALA A 248 -12.96 -18.74 -9.70
CA ALA A 248 -13.73 -17.53 -9.45
C ALA A 248 -15.25 -17.77 -9.61
N GLU A 249 -15.66 -18.58 -10.57
CA GLU A 249 -17.07 -18.93 -10.78
C GLU A 249 -17.66 -19.80 -9.65
N ASN A 250 -16.82 -20.61 -8.99
CA ASN A 250 -17.19 -21.48 -7.88
C ASN A 250 -16.76 -20.93 -6.50
N SER A 251 -16.26 -19.70 -6.46
CA SER A 251 -15.75 -19.09 -5.24
C SER A 251 -16.88 -18.85 -4.22
N ILE A 252 -16.56 -19.14 -2.93
CA ILE A 252 -17.44 -18.76 -1.81
C ILE A 252 -17.53 -17.24 -1.63
N TYR A 253 -16.60 -16.50 -2.20
CA TYR A 253 -16.52 -15.04 -2.15
C TYR A 253 -17.29 -14.36 -3.28
N ASN A 254 -17.60 -15.08 -4.37
CA ASN A 254 -18.46 -14.63 -5.44
C ASN A 254 -19.82 -15.29 -5.29
N ARG A 255 -20.87 -14.47 -5.12
CA ARG A 255 -22.19 -15.01 -4.81
C ARG A 255 -23.29 -14.32 -5.61
N TYR A 256 -24.06 -15.12 -6.35
CA TYR A 256 -25.31 -14.70 -6.94
C TYR A 256 -26.46 -14.94 -5.94
N THR A 257 -27.20 -13.89 -5.62
CA THR A 257 -28.44 -13.95 -4.84
C THR A 257 -29.56 -13.46 -5.72
N ASP A 258 -30.62 -14.25 -5.86
CA ASP A 258 -31.79 -13.88 -6.66
C ASP A 258 -32.65 -12.84 -5.93
N GLY A 259 -33.43 -12.08 -6.68
CA GLY A 259 -34.36 -11.08 -6.19
C GLY A 259 -35.73 -11.23 -6.82
N SER A 260 -36.73 -10.53 -6.29
CA SER A 260 -38.11 -10.55 -6.82
C SER A 260 -38.31 -9.60 -8.00
N ASP A 261 -37.47 -8.61 -8.17
CA ASP A 261 -37.53 -7.59 -9.24
C ASP A 261 -36.37 -7.72 -10.20
N HIS A 262 -36.61 -8.27 -11.36
CA HIS A 262 -35.62 -8.49 -12.41
C HIS A 262 -35.48 -7.32 -13.40
N SER A 263 -36.13 -6.19 -13.16
CA SER A 263 -35.93 -4.98 -13.96
C SER A 263 -34.49 -4.45 -13.86
N LEU A 264 -33.79 -4.77 -12.73
CA LEU A 264 -32.43 -4.40 -12.45
C LEU A 264 -31.65 -5.57 -11.85
N GLY A 265 -30.45 -5.87 -12.38
CA GLY A 265 -29.47 -6.75 -11.74
C GLY A 265 -28.30 -5.92 -11.24
N VAL A 266 -27.87 -6.11 -10.00
CA VAL A 266 -26.80 -5.34 -9.37
C VAL A 266 -25.53 -6.18 -9.25
N ILE A 267 -24.43 -5.72 -9.85
CA ILE A 267 -23.11 -6.31 -9.69
C ILE A 267 -22.34 -5.42 -8.72
N ALA A 268 -22.04 -5.93 -7.53
CA ALA A 268 -21.39 -5.18 -6.46
C ALA A 268 -20.02 -5.76 -6.12
N CYS A 269 -18.94 -4.96 -6.30
CA CYS A 269 -17.55 -5.36 -6.18
C CYS A 269 -16.98 -4.89 -4.84
N GLY A 270 -16.29 -5.80 -4.14
CA GLY A 270 -15.63 -5.49 -2.87
C GLY A 270 -16.55 -4.79 -1.87
N ILE A 271 -16.09 -3.68 -1.30
CA ILE A 271 -16.84 -2.92 -0.28
C ILE A 271 -18.18 -2.37 -0.77
N ALA A 272 -18.36 -2.18 -2.08
CA ALA A 272 -19.63 -1.72 -2.64
C ALA A 272 -20.80 -2.68 -2.32
N TYR A 273 -20.50 -3.99 -2.20
CA TYR A 273 -21.48 -4.96 -1.72
C TYR A 273 -21.96 -4.66 -0.29
N ASN A 274 -21.04 -4.29 0.59
CA ASN A 274 -21.39 -3.94 1.97
C ASN A 274 -22.28 -2.69 2.02
N TYR A 275 -21.95 -1.67 1.24
CA TYR A 275 -22.75 -0.44 1.13
C TYR A 275 -24.17 -0.72 0.59
N LEU A 276 -24.27 -1.58 -0.43
CA LEU A 276 -25.58 -2.00 -0.95
C LEU A 276 -26.42 -2.69 0.12
N MET A 277 -25.84 -3.62 0.86
CA MET A 277 -26.55 -4.41 1.88
C MET A 277 -26.87 -3.60 3.15
N GLU A 278 -26.23 -2.48 3.38
CA GLU A 278 -26.58 -1.56 4.47
C GLU A 278 -27.99 -1.00 4.32
N HIS A 279 -28.42 -0.75 3.07
CA HIS A 279 -29.78 -0.26 2.76
C HIS A 279 -30.83 -1.38 2.76
N PHE A 280 -30.44 -2.61 2.47
CA PHE A 280 -31.37 -3.75 2.32
C PHE A 280 -31.19 -4.78 3.43
N LYS A 281 -31.42 -4.39 4.69
CA LYS A 281 -31.24 -5.27 5.87
C LYS A 281 -32.11 -6.53 5.82
N ASP A 282 -33.31 -6.44 5.24
CA ASP A 282 -34.27 -7.54 5.08
C ASP A 282 -34.16 -8.27 3.72
N GLY A 283 -33.13 -7.93 2.94
CA GLY A 283 -32.88 -8.50 1.61
C GLY A 283 -33.11 -7.53 0.47
N CYS A 284 -32.20 -7.54 -0.50
CA CYS A 284 -32.31 -6.71 -1.71
C CYS A 284 -33.42 -7.25 -2.63
N PRO A 285 -34.32 -6.40 -3.11
CA PRO A 285 -35.37 -6.84 -4.05
C PRO A 285 -34.81 -7.23 -5.43
N PHE A 286 -33.66 -6.72 -5.81
CA PHE A 286 -33.00 -6.99 -7.08
C PHE A 286 -32.08 -8.21 -6.98
N PRO A 287 -31.86 -8.97 -8.07
CA PRO A 287 -30.78 -9.92 -8.15
C PRO A 287 -29.42 -9.23 -7.92
N VAL A 288 -28.58 -9.78 -7.03
CA VAL A 288 -27.27 -9.26 -6.68
C VAL A 288 -26.18 -10.27 -6.99
N LEU A 289 -25.18 -9.85 -7.76
CA LEU A 289 -23.93 -10.58 -7.92
C LEU A 289 -22.84 -9.86 -7.13
N LYS A 290 -22.43 -10.45 -6.02
CA LYS A 290 -21.24 -10.04 -5.28
C LYS A 290 -20.00 -10.54 -6.01
N VAL A 291 -19.01 -9.67 -6.23
CA VAL A 291 -17.71 -10.00 -6.81
C VAL A 291 -16.60 -9.58 -5.85
N SER A 292 -15.88 -10.57 -5.32
CA SER A 292 -14.76 -10.38 -4.41
C SER A 292 -13.50 -11.17 -4.81
N GLN A 293 -13.61 -12.01 -5.86
CA GLN A 293 -12.50 -12.75 -6.45
C GLN A 293 -12.53 -12.65 -7.98
N TYR A 294 -11.37 -12.32 -8.55
CA TYR A 294 -11.14 -12.22 -9.99
C TYR A 294 -10.17 -13.33 -10.46
N PRO A 295 -10.24 -13.72 -11.77
CA PRO A 295 -10.89 -13.03 -12.87
C PRO A 295 -12.42 -12.95 -12.72
N LEU A 296 -13.06 -12.00 -13.43
CA LEU A 296 -14.50 -11.80 -13.37
C LEU A 296 -15.26 -13.11 -13.63
N PRO A 297 -16.20 -13.53 -12.76
CA PRO A 297 -16.96 -14.79 -12.92
C PRO A 297 -17.99 -14.67 -14.07
N VAL A 298 -17.54 -14.90 -15.29
CA VAL A 298 -18.29 -14.64 -16.54
C VAL A 298 -19.62 -15.42 -16.60
N ALA A 299 -19.63 -16.68 -16.13
CA ALA A 299 -20.87 -17.48 -16.12
C ALA A 299 -21.94 -16.86 -15.21
N LEU A 300 -21.56 -16.33 -14.05
CA LEU A 300 -22.49 -15.65 -13.13
C LEU A 300 -22.99 -14.33 -13.72
N VAL A 301 -22.11 -13.56 -14.37
CA VAL A 301 -22.50 -12.33 -15.08
C VAL A 301 -23.49 -12.65 -16.20
N ARG A 302 -23.23 -13.66 -17.03
CA ARG A 302 -24.14 -14.09 -18.11
C ARG A 302 -25.48 -14.58 -17.58
N ARG A 303 -25.50 -15.31 -16.46
CA ARG A 303 -26.70 -15.73 -15.78
C ARG A 303 -27.55 -14.51 -15.39
N MET A 304 -26.96 -13.50 -14.77
CA MET A 304 -27.68 -12.27 -14.39
C MET A 304 -28.18 -11.52 -15.64
N ALA A 305 -27.34 -11.36 -16.65
CA ALA A 305 -27.71 -10.69 -17.88
C ALA A 305 -28.85 -11.39 -18.63
N ALA A 306 -28.98 -12.71 -18.50
CA ALA A 306 -30.09 -13.46 -19.09
C ALA A 306 -31.43 -13.27 -18.34
N SER A 307 -31.38 -12.96 -17.04
CA SER A 307 -32.56 -12.82 -16.18
C SER A 307 -33.00 -11.37 -15.93
N CYS A 308 -32.10 -10.39 -16.08
CA CYS A 308 -32.41 -8.99 -15.76
C CYS A 308 -32.43 -8.11 -17.02
N ASP A 309 -33.28 -7.08 -17.02
CA ASP A 309 -33.40 -6.14 -18.15
C ASP A 309 -32.20 -5.16 -18.21
N THR A 310 -31.81 -4.64 -17.09
CA THR A 310 -30.70 -3.67 -16.94
C THR A 310 -29.68 -4.21 -15.94
N LEU A 311 -28.39 -3.90 -16.13
CA LEU A 311 -27.34 -4.21 -15.17
C LEU A 311 -26.77 -2.91 -14.61
N LEU A 312 -26.65 -2.84 -13.28
CA LEU A 312 -25.96 -1.78 -12.55
C LEU A 312 -24.66 -2.32 -11.97
N VAL A 313 -23.53 -1.68 -12.28
CA VAL A 313 -22.21 -2.04 -11.73
C VAL A 313 -21.84 -1.05 -10.64
N LEU A 314 -21.64 -1.56 -9.44
CA LEU A 314 -21.17 -0.83 -8.26
C LEU A 314 -19.75 -1.27 -7.95
N GLU A 315 -18.78 -0.40 -8.23
CA GLU A 315 -17.37 -0.66 -7.99
C GLU A 315 -16.65 0.62 -7.55
N ASP A 316 -15.76 0.49 -6.58
CA ASP A 316 -14.97 1.61 -6.08
C ASP A 316 -13.63 1.71 -6.84
N GLY A 317 -13.26 2.92 -7.27
CA GLY A 317 -12.13 3.18 -8.16
C GLY A 317 -12.56 3.31 -9.63
N GLN A 318 -11.80 2.69 -10.54
CA GLN A 318 -12.04 2.78 -11.99
C GLN A 318 -13.13 1.80 -12.47
N PRO A 319 -13.77 2.03 -13.62
CA PRO A 319 -14.84 1.17 -14.16
C PRO A 319 -14.27 -0.13 -14.79
N VAL A 320 -13.56 -0.93 -14.01
CA VAL A 320 -12.88 -2.14 -14.49
C VAL A 320 -13.86 -3.23 -14.87
N VAL A 321 -14.83 -3.51 -13.99
CA VAL A 321 -15.86 -4.54 -14.22
C VAL A 321 -16.85 -4.06 -15.27
N GLU A 322 -17.26 -2.80 -15.23
CA GLU A 322 -18.16 -2.24 -16.25
C GLU A 322 -17.55 -2.35 -17.65
N GLU A 323 -16.26 -2.01 -17.82
CA GLU A 323 -15.56 -2.17 -19.10
C GLU A 323 -15.46 -3.64 -19.54
N MET A 324 -15.15 -4.55 -18.61
CA MET A 324 -15.09 -5.99 -18.90
C MET A 324 -16.45 -6.53 -19.37
N ILE A 325 -17.54 -6.14 -18.70
CA ILE A 325 -18.89 -6.62 -19.04
C ILE A 325 -19.29 -6.16 -20.43
N ARG A 326 -18.98 -4.93 -20.81
CA ARG A 326 -19.25 -4.41 -22.15
C ARG A 326 -18.58 -5.24 -23.25
N GLY A 327 -17.43 -5.86 -22.97
CA GLY A 327 -16.74 -6.77 -23.88
C GLY A 327 -17.22 -8.24 -23.81
N VAL A 328 -17.97 -8.64 -22.78
CA VAL A 328 -18.40 -10.03 -22.52
C VAL A 328 -19.84 -10.27 -22.94
N LEU A 329 -20.71 -9.25 -22.89
CA LEU A 329 -22.11 -9.35 -23.24
C LEU A 329 -22.34 -9.04 -24.70
N ASP A 330 -22.91 -10.02 -25.41
CA ASP A 330 -23.32 -9.89 -26.80
C ASP A 330 -24.61 -9.06 -26.88
N ASN A 331 -24.46 -7.74 -26.86
CA ASN A 331 -25.46 -6.69 -27.17
C ASN A 331 -26.81 -6.70 -26.44
N GLY A 332 -27.56 -5.62 -26.59
CA GLY A 332 -28.97 -5.47 -26.21
C GLY A 332 -29.25 -5.23 -24.71
N LYS A 333 -28.24 -5.33 -23.82
CA LYS A 333 -28.42 -5.00 -22.41
C LYS A 333 -28.01 -3.56 -22.12
N THR A 334 -28.83 -2.86 -21.35
CA THR A 334 -28.45 -1.58 -20.76
C THR A 334 -27.55 -1.86 -19.56
N ILE A 335 -26.31 -1.36 -19.62
CA ILE A 335 -25.34 -1.45 -18.54
C ILE A 335 -25.14 -0.04 -17.98
N LYS A 336 -25.41 0.13 -16.69
CA LYS A 336 -25.30 1.37 -15.94
C LYS A 336 -24.14 1.27 -14.95
N GLY A 337 -23.42 2.38 -14.74
CA GLY A 337 -22.30 2.45 -13.83
C GLY A 337 -21.56 3.79 -13.92
N ARG A 338 -20.25 3.77 -13.74
CA ARG A 338 -19.41 4.98 -13.80
C ARG A 338 -19.28 5.56 -15.21
N LEU A 339 -19.34 4.72 -16.25
CA LEU A 339 -19.24 5.17 -17.64
C LEU A 339 -20.53 5.81 -18.15
N THR A 340 -21.67 5.51 -17.56
CA THR A 340 -22.98 6.06 -17.94
C THR A 340 -23.44 7.18 -17.01
N GLY A 341 -22.73 7.39 -15.88
CA GLY A 341 -22.96 8.50 -14.96
C GLY A 341 -23.96 8.21 -13.84
N GLU A 342 -24.57 7.02 -13.77
CA GLU A 342 -25.42 6.62 -12.65
C GLU A 342 -24.61 6.47 -11.35
N VAL A 343 -23.37 6.00 -11.46
CA VAL A 343 -22.38 6.05 -10.39
C VAL A 343 -21.40 7.20 -10.71
N PRO A 344 -21.06 8.11 -9.77
CA PRO A 344 -20.15 9.21 -10.03
C PRO A 344 -18.83 8.73 -10.65
N ARG A 345 -18.38 9.38 -11.75
CA ARG A 345 -17.14 8.98 -12.46
C ARG A 345 -15.89 9.19 -11.60
N THR A 346 -15.93 10.16 -10.71
CA THR A 346 -14.83 10.53 -9.80
C THR A 346 -15.29 10.48 -8.35
N GLY A 347 -14.35 10.34 -7.45
CA GLY A 347 -14.60 10.27 -6.02
C GLY A 347 -14.81 8.84 -5.50
N GLU A 348 -14.70 8.69 -4.18
CA GLU A 348 -14.97 7.42 -3.52
C GLU A 348 -16.46 7.03 -3.63
N LEU A 349 -16.73 5.73 -3.63
CA LEU A 349 -18.10 5.24 -3.53
C LEU A 349 -18.58 5.35 -2.09
N THR A 350 -19.84 5.77 -1.92
CA THR A 350 -20.46 5.91 -0.60
C THR A 350 -21.84 5.23 -0.62
N PRO A 351 -22.43 4.89 0.55
CA PRO A 351 -23.81 4.41 0.61
C PRO A 351 -24.81 5.33 -0.13
N ASP A 352 -24.65 6.65 0.00
CA ASP A 352 -25.53 7.65 -0.66
C ASP A 352 -25.44 7.57 -2.20
N ASN A 353 -24.23 7.35 -2.74
CA ASN A 353 -24.06 7.18 -4.19
C ASN A 353 -24.78 5.93 -4.70
N ILE A 354 -24.82 4.86 -3.91
CA ILE A 354 -25.52 3.62 -4.26
C ILE A 354 -27.02 3.83 -4.30
N ILE A 355 -27.60 4.48 -3.29
CA ILE A 355 -29.03 4.79 -3.26
C ILE A 355 -29.42 5.67 -4.45
N ALA A 356 -28.63 6.67 -4.76
CA ALA A 356 -28.84 7.52 -5.94
C ALA A 356 -28.77 6.72 -7.25
N ALA A 357 -27.80 5.79 -7.39
CA ALA A 357 -27.63 4.94 -8.57
C ALA A 357 -28.80 3.96 -8.76
N LEU A 358 -29.45 3.51 -7.68
CA LEU A 358 -30.65 2.68 -7.70
C LEU A 358 -31.92 3.49 -8.00
N GLY A 359 -31.85 4.83 -8.07
CA GLY A 359 -33.02 5.69 -8.24
C GLY A 359 -33.92 5.78 -6.99
N LEU A 360 -33.41 5.34 -5.85
CA LEU A 360 -34.11 5.40 -4.56
C LEU A 360 -33.84 6.76 -3.88
N LYS A 361 -34.76 7.19 -3.02
CA LYS A 361 -34.56 8.36 -2.18
C LYS A 361 -34.21 7.92 -0.77
N ASP A 362 -33.18 8.53 -0.20
CA ASP A 362 -32.93 8.41 1.23
C ASP A 362 -34.06 9.14 1.98
N GLU A 363 -34.71 8.46 2.92
CA GLU A 363 -35.82 9.05 3.68
C GLU A 363 -35.33 10.07 4.72
N GLU A 364 -34.04 9.99 5.15
CA GLU A 364 -33.43 10.89 6.13
C GLU A 364 -32.03 11.32 5.72
N VAL A 365 -31.89 12.50 5.11
CA VAL A 365 -30.59 13.12 4.88
C VAL A 365 -30.27 14.04 6.06
N TYR A 366 -29.31 13.65 6.88
CA TYR A 366 -28.82 14.51 7.96
C TYR A 366 -27.77 15.49 7.42
N PRO A 367 -27.92 16.80 7.63
CA PRO A 367 -26.88 17.76 7.23
C PRO A 367 -25.59 17.51 8.04
N PRO A 368 -24.40 17.78 7.47
CA PRO A 368 -23.16 17.70 8.21
C PRO A 368 -23.23 18.50 9.52
N SER A 369 -22.74 17.93 10.61
CA SER A 369 -22.70 18.62 11.90
C SER A 369 -21.87 19.90 11.79
N GLU A 370 -22.34 20.99 12.39
CA GLU A 370 -21.58 22.25 12.49
C GLU A 370 -20.23 22.12 13.22
N LEU A 371 -20.03 21.01 13.96
CA LEU A 371 -18.76 20.69 14.60
C LEU A 371 -17.70 20.19 13.62
N VAL A 372 -18.09 19.81 12.39
CA VAL A 372 -17.16 19.38 11.35
C VAL A 372 -16.51 20.61 10.73
N VAL A 373 -15.22 20.79 11.00
CA VAL A 373 -14.42 21.87 10.43
C VAL A 373 -13.38 21.32 9.46
N PRO A 374 -13.14 21.97 8.31
CA PRO A 374 -12.08 21.60 7.39
C PRO A 374 -10.71 21.64 8.10
N ARG A 375 -9.89 20.61 7.86
CA ARG A 375 -8.50 20.53 8.36
C ARG A 375 -7.54 20.41 7.18
N PRO A 376 -7.31 21.50 6.43
CA PRO A 376 -6.38 21.43 5.30
C PRO A 376 -4.98 21.04 5.79
N PRO A 377 -4.24 20.22 5.01
CA PRO A 377 -2.90 19.86 5.37
C PRO A 377 -2.00 21.11 5.46
N ALA A 378 -1.10 21.15 6.43
CA ALA A 378 -0.14 22.23 6.61
C ALA A 378 1.12 21.74 7.31
N LEU A 379 2.26 22.40 7.05
CA LEU A 379 3.49 22.16 7.79
C LEU A 379 3.29 22.43 9.28
N CYS A 380 3.65 21.49 10.13
CA CYS A 380 3.51 21.58 11.58
C CYS A 380 4.13 22.86 12.14
N LYS A 381 3.52 23.47 13.17
CA LYS A 381 4.11 24.63 13.85
C LYS A 381 5.43 24.25 14.51
N GLY A 382 6.53 24.91 14.12
CA GLY A 382 7.89 24.65 14.59
C GLY A 382 8.61 23.51 13.83
N CYS A 383 8.09 23.08 12.69
CA CYS A 383 8.73 22.11 11.81
C CYS A 383 9.97 22.72 11.14
N GLY A 384 11.06 21.94 11.00
CA GLY A 384 12.30 22.37 10.34
C GLY A 384 12.12 22.72 8.85
N HIS A 385 11.17 22.08 8.16
CA HIS A 385 10.84 22.43 6.76
C HIS A 385 10.41 23.89 6.59
N ARG A 386 9.81 24.51 7.62
CA ARG A 386 9.38 25.91 7.57
C ARG A 386 10.56 26.86 7.50
N ASP A 387 11.57 26.63 8.34
CA ASP A 387 12.77 27.48 8.40
C ASP A 387 13.64 27.23 7.15
N MET A 388 13.73 25.99 6.67
CA MET A 388 14.39 25.63 5.41
C MET A 388 13.76 26.38 4.22
N TYR A 389 12.42 26.31 4.04
CA TYR A 389 11.77 26.99 2.93
C TYR A 389 11.81 28.51 3.01
N ALA A 390 11.85 29.05 4.21
CA ALA A 390 12.07 30.49 4.39
C ALA A 390 13.44 30.90 3.83
N ALA A 391 14.52 30.15 4.17
CA ALA A 391 15.86 30.41 3.67
C ALA A 391 15.97 30.22 2.14
N VAL A 392 15.42 29.09 1.61
CA VAL A 392 15.42 28.80 0.17
C VAL A 392 14.71 29.93 -0.60
N ASN A 393 13.53 30.33 -0.16
CA ASN A 393 12.77 31.39 -0.82
C ASN A 393 13.46 32.77 -0.79
N GLU A 394 14.12 33.11 0.31
CA GLU A 394 14.84 34.38 0.39
C GLU A 394 16.00 34.41 -0.61
N VAL A 395 16.80 33.35 -0.70
CA VAL A 395 17.91 33.28 -1.63
C VAL A 395 17.44 33.23 -3.07
N LEU A 396 16.44 32.39 -3.38
CA LEU A 396 15.97 32.25 -4.76
C LEU A 396 15.29 33.49 -5.34
N ARG A 397 14.85 34.43 -4.50
CA ARG A 397 14.39 35.75 -4.99
C ARG A 397 15.49 36.60 -5.59
N GLU A 398 16.74 36.29 -5.33
CA GLU A 398 17.91 36.97 -5.91
C GLU A 398 18.13 36.57 -7.39
N TYR A 399 17.46 35.50 -7.87
CA TYR A 399 17.57 34.95 -9.21
C TYR A 399 16.25 35.06 -9.97
N GLU A 400 16.29 35.57 -11.20
CA GLU A 400 15.10 35.89 -11.99
C GLU A 400 14.23 34.68 -12.36
N ASN A 401 14.87 33.54 -12.64
CA ASN A 401 14.21 32.35 -13.20
C ASN A 401 14.43 31.06 -12.40
N SER A 402 14.67 31.17 -11.09
CA SER A 402 14.90 30.00 -10.23
C SER A 402 13.74 29.00 -10.27
N ARG A 403 14.06 27.69 -10.22
CA ARG A 403 13.05 26.62 -10.11
C ARG A 403 13.42 25.64 -9.00
N VAL A 404 12.41 25.22 -8.26
CA VAL A 404 12.51 24.20 -7.22
C VAL A 404 11.67 23.02 -7.61
N PHE A 405 12.32 21.90 -7.86
CA PHE A 405 11.68 20.62 -8.13
C PHE A 405 11.58 19.83 -6.85
N SER A 406 10.43 19.27 -6.58
CA SER A 406 10.18 18.51 -5.37
C SER A 406 9.48 17.19 -5.70
N ASP A 407 9.32 16.36 -4.69
CA ASP A 407 8.63 15.09 -4.76
C ASP A 407 7.78 14.83 -3.51
N ILE A 408 7.54 13.57 -3.13
CA ILE A 408 6.50 13.21 -2.17
C ILE A 408 7.06 13.05 -0.75
N GLY A 409 6.58 13.88 0.16
CA GLY A 409 6.86 13.82 1.59
C GLY A 409 6.23 15.01 2.33
N CYS A 410 6.52 15.17 3.63
CA CYS A 410 6.01 16.32 4.39
C CYS A 410 6.43 17.68 3.78
N TYR A 411 7.59 17.73 3.15
CA TYR A 411 8.11 18.92 2.47
C TYR A 411 7.29 19.31 1.23
N THR A 412 6.51 18.42 0.63
CA THR A 412 5.54 18.75 -0.43
C THR A 412 4.58 19.87 0.00
N LEU A 413 4.27 19.96 1.29
CA LEU A 413 3.43 21.03 1.84
C LEU A 413 4.06 22.43 1.73
N GLY A 414 5.32 22.53 1.32
CA GLY A 414 5.96 23.79 0.93
C GLY A 414 5.34 24.46 -0.30
N PHE A 415 4.53 23.74 -1.07
CA PHE A 415 3.69 24.30 -2.13
C PHE A 415 2.63 25.27 -1.59
N LEU A 416 2.14 25.02 -0.39
CA LEU A 416 1.05 25.80 0.20
C LEU A 416 1.53 27.15 0.78
N PRO A 417 0.65 28.14 0.88
CA PRO A 417 0.96 29.37 1.60
C PRO A 417 1.42 29.11 3.05
N PRO A 418 2.34 29.91 3.59
CA PRO A 418 2.92 31.13 3.02
C PRO A 418 4.14 30.90 2.12
N TYR A 419 4.65 29.66 1.99
CA TYR A 419 5.94 29.39 1.35
C TYR A 419 5.86 29.45 -0.17
N ARG A 420 4.95 28.68 -0.79
CA ARG A 420 4.86 28.54 -2.26
C ARG A 420 6.25 28.31 -2.89
N ALA A 421 7.03 27.42 -2.25
CA ALA A 421 8.47 27.30 -2.48
C ALA A 421 8.84 26.22 -3.53
N ILE A 422 7.88 25.43 -4.00
CA ILE A 422 8.12 24.35 -4.95
C ILE A 422 7.24 24.49 -6.19
N HIS A 423 7.76 24.01 -7.34
CA HIS A 423 7.16 24.21 -8.64
C HIS A 423 6.72 22.90 -9.30
N SER A 424 7.13 21.74 -8.76
CA SER A 424 6.69 20.43 -9.25
C SER A 424 6.61 19.42 -8.13
N VAL A 425 5.72 18.43 -8.28
CA VAL A 425 5.59 17.23 -7.45
C VAL A 425 5.09 16.12 -8.36
N VAL A 426 5.87 15.05 -8.55
CA VAL A 426 5.50 13.94 -9.45
C VAL A 426 5.44 12.63 -8.66
N ASP A 427 6.58 11.99 -8.40
CA ASP A 427 6.68 10.74 -7.64
C ASP A 427 7.89 10.78 -6.70
N MET A 428 8.04 9.77 -5.85
CA MET A 428 9.13 9.72 -4.88
C MET A 428 10.49 9.57 -5.59
N GLY A 429 11.36 10.58 -5.41
CA GLY A 429 12.70 10.63 -6.00
C GLY A 429 12.81 11.47 -7.26
N ALA A 430 11.69 11.87 -7.87
CA ALA A 430 11.67 12.64 -9.13
C ALA A 430 12.33 14.02 -9.02
N SER A 431 12.40 14.60 -7.81
CA SER A 431 12.95 15.95 -7.63
C SER A 431 14.35 16.12 -8.21
N ILE A 432 15.25 15.16 -7.97
CA ILE A 432 16.65 15.22 -8.43
C ILE A 432 16.73 15.08 -9.95
N THR A 433 16.09 14.07 -10.53
CA THR A 433 16.12 13.83 -11.98
C THR A 433 15.41 14.93 -12.76
N MET A 434 14.34 15.50 -12.22
CA MET A 434 13.68 16.66 -12.85
C MET A 434 14.53 17.92 -12.79
N ALA A 435 15.22 18.18 -11.65
CA ALA A 435 16.16 19.28 -11.54
C ALA A 435 17.32 19.12 -12.54
N LYS A 436 17.86 17.89 -12.67
CA LYS A 436 18.87 17.55 -13.69
C LYS A 436 18.36 17.87 -15.09
N GLY A 437 17.21 17.31 -15.49
CA GLY A 437 16.64 17.54 -16.81
C GLY A 437 16.35 19.02 -17.10
N ALA A 438 15.97 19.80 -16.08
CA ALA A 438 15.80 21.24 -16.20
C ALA A 438 17.14 21.96 -16.39
N ALA A 439 18.19 21.56 -15.65
CA ALA A 439 19.53 22.10 -15.84
C ALA A 439 20.08 21.78 -17.24
N ASP A 440 19.83 20.59 -17.77
CA ASP A 440 20.19 20.19 -19.14
C ASP A 440 19.48 21.07 -20.19
N ALA A 441 18.29 21.57 -19.86
CA ALA A 441 17.56 22.54 -20.69
C ALA A 441 18.03 24.00 -20.50
N GLY A 442 19.03 24.25 -19.66
CA GLY A 442 19.59 25.57 -19.37
C GLY A 442 18.94 26.31 -18.21
N GLN A 443 18.13 25.63 -17.38
CA GLN A 443 17.54 26.25 -16.18
C GLN A 443 18.63 26.51 -15.13
N PHE A 444 18.71 27.77 -14.64
CA PHE A 444 19.57 28.17 -13.53
C PHE A 444 18.91 29.24 -12.64
N PRO A 445 18.94 29.10 -11.31
CA PRO A 445 19.27 27.89 -10.55
C PRO A 445 18.25 26.77 -10.77
N SER A 446 18.71 25.51 -10.73
CA SER A 446 17.88 24.31 -10.70
C SER A 446 18.08 23.60 -9.36
N VAL A 447 17.06 23.64 -8.49
CA VAL A 447 17.13 23.15 -7.11
C VAL A 447 16.18 21.97 -6.93
N ALA A 448 16.69 20.87 -6.39
CA ALA A 448 15.89 19.73 -5.95
C ALA A 448 15.64 19.78 -4.44
N VAL A 449 14.42 19.52 -3.99
CA VAL A 449 14.09 19.36 -2.56
C VAL A 449 13.49 17.97 -2.35
N ILE A 450 14.14 17.17 -1.51
CA ILE A 450 13.80 15.78 -1.21
C ILE A 450 13.90 15.51 0.29
N GLY A 451 13.12 14.56 0.82
CA GLY A 451 13.25 14.10 2.21
C GLY A 451 14.26 12.97 2.35
N ASP A 452 14.77 12.74 3.57
CA ASP A 452 15.74 11.70 3.91
C ASP A 452 15.25 10.28 3.54
N SER A 453 14.01 9.95 3.85
CA SER A 453 13.42 8.67 3.51
C SER A 453 13.20 8.53 2.00
N THR A 454 12.69 9.54 1.33
CA THR A 454 12.49 9.56 -0.13
C THR A 454 13.81 9.51 -0.89
N PHE A 455 14.85 10.13 -0.35
CA PHE A 455 16.20 10.03 -0.93
C PHE A 455 16.71 8.59 -0.97
N THR A 456 16.56 7.85 0.12
CA THR A 456 16.93 6.42 0.15
C THR A 456 15.96 5.51 -0.60
N HIS A 457 14.72 5.94 -0.79
CA HIS A 457 13.72 5.21 -1.60
C HIS A 457 14.12 5.20 -3.08
N SER A 458 14.32 6.36 -3.69
CA SER A 458 14.56 6.49 -5.14
C SER A 458 15.50 7.63 -5.54
N GLY A 459 15.90 8.49 -4.60
CA GLY A 459 16.73 9.65 -4.92
C GLY A 459 18.20 9.32 -5.20
N MET A 460 18.72 8.22 -4.63
CA MET A 460 20.14 7.83 -4.79
C MET A 460 20.50 7.56 -6.25
N THR A 461 19.64 6.92 -7.02
CA THR A 461 19.86 6.65 -8.45
C THR A 461 19.86 7.93 -9.26
N GLY A 462 18.95 8.87 -8.97
CA GLY A 462 18.94 10.19 -9.59
C GLY A 462 20.19 11.03 -9.27
N LEU A 463 20.70 10.92 -8.02
CA LEU A 463 21.95 11.57 -7.66
C LEU A 463 23.14 10.98 -8.41
N LEU A 464 23.22 9.65 -8.53
CA LEU A 464 24.29 8.99 -9.31
C LEU A 464 24.29 9.44 -10.76
N ASP A 465 23.11 9.54 -11.37
CA ASP A 465 22.96 10.01 -12.73
C ASP A 465 23.43 11.47 -12.90
N ALA A 466 23.02 12.34 -11.97
CA ALA A 466 23.45 13.74 -11.97
C ALA A 466 24.96 13.92 -11.78
N VAL A 467 25.57 13.12 -10.89
CA VAL A 467 27.05 13.14 -10.65
C VAL A 467 27.81 12.66 -11.88
N ASN A 468 27.35 11.58 -12.54
CA ASN A 468 28.00 11.03 -13.74
C ASN A 468 28.07 12.04 -14.87
N GLU A 469 27.08 12.93 -14.99
CA GLU A 469 27.04 13.97 -16.03
C GLU A 469 27.53 15.33 -15.54
N ASN A 470 27.96 15.43 -14.27
CA ASN A 470 28.35 16.69 -13.63
C ASN A 470 27.30 17.79 -13.80
N SER A 471 26.03 17.45 -13.55
CA SER A 471 24.89 18.34 -13.73
C SER A 471 24.95 19.52 -12.76
N ASN A 472 24.61 20.72 -13.25
CA ASN A 472 24.64 21.93 -12.40
C ASN A 472 23.33 22.06 -11.61
N ILE A 473 23.24 21.31 -10.49
CA ILE A 473 22.06 21.28 -9.62
C ILE A 473 22.43 21.34 -8.15
N THR A 474 21.58 21.99 -7.35
CA THR A 474 21.67 22.00 -5.88
C THR A 474 20.57 21.13 -5.29
N ILE A 475 20.95 20.14 -4.49
CA ILE A 475 20.02 19.19 -3.87
C ILE A 475 19.88 19.51 -2.39
N VAL A 476 18.66 19.74 -1.92
CA VAL A 476 18.33 19.97 -0.51
C VAL A 476 17.67 18.71 0.03
N ILE A 477 18.42 17.90 0.81
CA ILE A 477 17.89 16.71 1.48
C ILE A 477 17.38 17.11 2.86
N SER A 478 16.08 17.29 3.00
CA SER A 478 15.47 17.67 4.27
C SER A 478 15.42 16.49 5.23
N ASP A 479 16.41 16.42 6.11
CA ASP A 479 16.62 15.31 7.06
C ASP A 479 15.86 15.55 8.36
N ASN A 480 14.72 14.89 8.51
CA ASN A 480 13.90 14.94 9.71
C ASN A 480 13.98 13.67 10.56
N LEU A 481 14.91 12.77 10.23
CA LEU A 481 15.23 11.50 10.89
C LEU A 481 14.05 10.50 10.93
N THR A 482 13.08 10.63 10.03
CA THR A 482 11.88 9.76 10.07
C THR A 482 11.04 9.87 8.79
N THR A 483 10.27 8.82 8.47
CA THR A 483 9.19 8.88 7.47
C THR A 483 7.97 9.54 8.11
N GLY A 484 7.95 10.88 8.11
CA GLY A 484 7.05 11.67 8.96
C GLY A 484 5.58 11.62 8.56
N MET A 485 5.27 11.47 7.27
CA MET A 485 3.90 11.60 6.72
C MET A 485 3.01 10.41 7.07
N THR A 486 3.60 9.24 7.21
CA THR A 486 2.91 7.96 7.43
C THR A 486 2.87 7.52 8.89
N GLY A 487 3.33 8.36 9.82
CA GLY A 487 3.25 8.06 11.23
C GLY A 487 4.58 8.14 12.00
N GLY A 488 5.72 8.29 11.32
CA GLY A 488 7.02 8.49 11.96
C GLY A 488 7.83 7.18 12.07
N GLN A 489 7.80 6.38 11.02
CA GLN A 489 8.64 5.18 10.89
C GLN A 489 10.11 5.57 10.74
N ASP A 490 11.02 4.63 11.04
CA ASP A 490 12.45 4.87 10.89
C ASP A 490 12.84 5.12 9.42
N SER A 491 13.68 6.10 9.18
CA SER A 491 14.26 6.37 7.87
C SER A 491 15.55 5.59 7.67
N ALA A 492 15.68 4.89 6.56
CA ALA A 492 16.88 4.12 6.20
C ALA A 492 18.14 5.01 6.03
N GLY A 493 17.92 6.31 5.75
CA GLY A 493 18.98 7.32 5.60
C GLY A 493 19.54 7.88 6.90
N THR A 494 18.90 7.60 8.04
CA THR A 494 19.28 8.21 9.32
C THR A 494 20.75 7.95 9.66
N GLY A 495 21.53 9.03 9.80
CA GLY A 495 22.96 9.00 10.15
C GLY A 495 23.90 8.53 9.03
N ARG A 496 23.42 8.40 7.78
CA ARG A 496 24.20 7.87 6.64
C ARG A 496 24.21 8.76 5.41
N LEU A 497 23.42 9.83 5.38
CA LEU A 497 23.19 10.64 4.18
C LEU A 497 24.49 11.22 3.60
N GLU A 498 25.38 11.78 4.45
CA GLU A 498 26.65 12.33 4.00
C GLU A 498 27.53 11.25 3.37
N GLN A 499 27.64 10.09 4.02
CA GLN A 499 28.43 8.97 3.51
C GLN A 499 27.87 8.41 2.20
N ILE A 500 26.55 8.37 2.06
CA ILE A 500 25.89 7.93 0.82
C ILE A 500 26.21 8.94 -0.30
N CYS A 501 26.00 10.22 -0.07
CA CYS A 501 26.26 11.27 -1.07
C CYS A 501 27.74 11.27 -1.50
N GLN A 502 28.66 11.18 -0.53
CA GLN A 502 30.10 11.08 -0.81
C GLN A 502 30.44 9.79 -1.58
N GLY A 503 29.85 8.65 -1.19
CA GLY A 503 30.07 7.35 -1.86
C GLY A 503 29.54 7.33 -3.30
N ILE A 504 28.52 8.10 -3.61
CA ILE A 504 27.98 8.29 -4.96
C ILE A 504 28.90 9.20 -5.80
N GLY A 505 29.72 10.05 -5.17
CA GLY A 505 30.71 10.89 -5.87
C GLY A 505 30.48 12.39 -5.73
N VAL A 506 29.59 12.84 -4.85
CA VAL A 506 29.51 14.28 -4.51
C VAL A 506 30.78 14.70 -3.78
N ALA A 507 31.41 15.81 -4.18
CA ALA A 507 32.61 16.32 -3.53
C ALA A 507 32.32 16.65 -2.05
N PRO A 508 33.16 16.17 -1.11
CA PRO A 508 32.91 16.31 0.33
C PRO A 508 32.67 17.75 0.80
N GLU A 509 33.37 18.72 0.20
CA GLU A 509 33.24 20.15 0.48
C GLU A 509 31.90 20.73 0.05
N HIS A 510 31.17 20.06 -0.87
CA HIS A 510 29.86 20.40 -1.36
C HIS A 510 28.73 19.54 -0.75
N ILE A 511 29.03 18.87 0.39
CA ILE A 511 28.04 18.20 1.24
C ILE A 511 27.94 19.01 2.53
N ARG A 512 26.91 19.85 2.64
CA ARG A 512 26.76 20.83 3.71
C ARG A 512 25.63 20.49 4.65
N VAL A 513 25.94 20.27 5.93
CA VAL A 513 24.93 19.99 6.97
C VAL A 513 24.65 21.25 7.77
N VAL A 514 23.36 21.58 7.95
CA VAL A 514 22.93 22.76 8.73
C VAL A 514 21.70 22.44 9.55
N VAL A 515 21.53 23.10 10.69
CA VAL A 515 20.33 22.94 11.53
C VAL A 515 19.31 24.02 11.19
N PRO A 516 18.13 23.67 10.62
CA PRO A 516 17.12 24.66 10.22
C PRO A 516 16.39 25.22 11.44
N LEU A 517 16.92 26.33 11.94
CA LEU A 517 16.39 27.13 13.05
C LEU A 517 16.44 28.61 12.70
N PRO A 518 15.54 29.46 13.23
CA PRO A 518 15.56 30.89 12.98
C PRO A 518 16.90 31.57 13.31
N LYS A 519 17.60 31.10 14.34
CA LYS A 519 18.93 31.64 14.73
C LYS A 519 20.04 31.36 13.72
N ASN A 520 19.87 30.33 12.88
CA ASN A 520 20.85 29.90 11.85
C ASN A 520 20.43 30.39 10.45
N MET A 521 19.48 31.29 10.34
CA MET A 521 18.90 31.72 9.05
C MET A 521 19.95 32.28 8.10
N GLU A 522 20.84 33.14 8.59
CA GLU A 522 21.91 33.74 7.76
C GLU A 522 22.93 32.69 7.31
N GLU A 523 23.31 31.77 8.19
CA GLU A 523 24.18 30.64 7.84
C GLU A 523 23.55 29.79 6.72
N MET A 524 22.26 29.41 6.84
CA MET A 524 21.56 28.64 5.81
C MET A 524 21.54 29.38 4.46
N LYS A 525 21.23 30.68 4.47
CA LYS A 525 21.18 31.49 3.25
C LYS A 525 22.55 31.56 2.57
N ASN A 526 23.63 31.73 3.35
CA ASN A 526 24.99 31.79 2.82
C ASN A 526 25.39 30.43 2.18
N ILE A 527 25.11 29.31 2.88
CA ILE A 527 25.34 27.97 2.34
C ILE A 527 24.54 27.76 1.03
N ILE A 528 23.26 28.15 0.99
CA ILE A 528 22.42 27.99 -0.21
C ILE A 528 22.99 28.79 -1.39
N ARG A 529 23.47 30.05 -1.18
CA ARG A 529 24.11 30.83 -2.24
C ARG A 529 25.40 30.19 -2.73
N GLU A 530 26.28 29.80 -1.79
CA GLU A 530 27.55 29.15 -2.15
C GLU A 530 27.35 27.92 -3.01
N GLU A 531 26.36 27.07 -2.64
CA GLU A 531 26.10 25.81 -3.32
C GLU A 531 25.31 25.99 -4.64
N ILE A 532 24.55 27.07 -4.80
CA ILE A 532 23.91 27.43 -6.08
C ILE A 532 24.96 27.93 -7.09
N GLU A 533 25.92 28.72 -6.63
CA GLU A 533 26.98 29.27 -7.48
C GLU A 533 28.05 28.23 -7.87
N TYR A 534 28.08 27.09 -7.20
CA TYR A 534 28.98 25.99 -7.56
C TYR A 534 28.53 25.32 -8.86
N CYS A 535 29.44 25.20 -9.84
CA CYS A 535 29.19 24.54 -11.10
C CYS A 535 29.39 23.02 -10.96
N GLY A 536 28.35 22.30 -10.60
CA GLY A 536 28.36 20.86 -10.38
C GLY A 536 27.19 20.41 -9.51
N VAL A 537 27.27 19.19 -9.00
CA VAL A 537 26.27 18.64 -8.09
C VAL A 537 26.65 18.99 -6.64
N SER A 538 25.80 19.73 -5.95
CA SER A 538 25.96 20.06 -4.54
C SER A 538 24.78 19.52 -3.71
N VAL A 539 25.04 19.23 -2.42
CA VAL A 539 24.06 18.67 -1.49
C VAL A 539 24.05 19.47 -0.18
N ILE A 540 22.89 19.99 0.17
CA ILE A 540 22.62 20.64 1.45
C ILE A 540 21.71 19.74 2.26
N ILE A 541 22.05 19.48 3.54
CA ILE A 541 21.28 18.61 4.44
C ILE A 541 20.79 19.44 5.64
N PRO A 542 19.64 20.10 5.55
CA PRO A 542 18.98 20.71 6.70
C PRO A 542 18.49 19.61 7.65
N ARG A 543 19.22 19.37 8.75
CA ARG A 543 18.95 18.27 9.68
C ARG A 543 18.29 18.75 10.96
N ARG A 544 17.08 18.28 11.23
CA ARG A 544 16.36 18.53 12.48
C ARG A 544 15.25 17.51 12.70
N GLU A 545 15.29 16.82 13.85
CA GLU A 545 14.31 15.81 14.21
C GLU A 545 12.86 16.31 14.03
N CYS A 546 11.99 15.44 13.50
CA CYS A 546 10.56 15.71 13.34
C CYS A 546 9.94 16.05 14.69
N ILE A 547 9.24 17.18 14.77
CA ILE A 547 8.64 17.67 16.01
C ILE A 547 7.55 16.72 16.57
N GLN A 548 6.90 15.93 15.72
CA GLN A 548 5.91 14.96 16.15
C GLN A 548 6.58 13.75 16.80
N THR A 549 7.68 13.25 16.21
CA THR A 549 8.48 12.15 16.75
C THR A 549 9.15 12.55 18.04
N ALA A 550 9.79 13.73 18.10
CA ALA A 550 10.39 14.27 19.31
C ALA A 550 9.40 14.37 20.49
N ARG A 551 8.15 14.76 20.21
CA ARG A 551 7.09 14.81 21.22
C ARG A 551 6.68 13.41 21.71
N ARG A 552 6.66 12.40 20.86
CA ARG A 552 6.39 11.01 21.26
C ARG A 552 7.50 10.46 22.14
N HIS A 553 8.76 10.62 21.74
CA HIS A 553 9.93 10.21 22.52
C HIS A 553 9.97 10.87 23.90
N SER A 554 9.61 12.17 23.98
CA SER A 554 9.56 12.88 25.26
C SER A 554 8.44 12.40 26.21
N LYS A 555 7.32 11.90 25.66
CA LYS A 555 6.25 11.30 26.46
C LYS A 555 6.61 9.90 26.97
N GLN A 556 7.25 9.07 26.13
CA GLN A 556 7.70 7.73 26.49
C GLN A 556 8.79 7.74 27.60
N LYS A 557 9.68 8.75 27.58
CA LYS A 557 10.69 8.92 28.65
C LYS A 557 10.10 9.40 30.00
N LYS A 558 8.85 9.84 30.03
CA LYS A 558 8.16 10.29 31.25
C LYS A 558 7.23 9.26 31.86
N GLN A 559 6.99 8.16 31.16
CA GLN A 559 6.32 6.94 31.65
C GLN A 559 7.35 5.91 32.08
#